data_0004356ee1fe13aaf90ed9c5c9b485ba
#
_entry.id   0004356ee1fe13aaf90ed9c5c9b485ba
#
_cell.length_a   1.000
_cell.length_b   1.000
_cell.length_c   1.000
_cell.angle_alpha   90.00
_cell.angle_beta   90.00
_cell.angle_gamma   90.00
#
_symmetry.space_group_name_H-M   'P 1'
#
loop_
_entity.id
_entity.type
_entity.pdbx_description
1 polymer ?
#
loop_
_entity_poly.entity_id
_entity_poly.type
_entity_poly.pdbx_seq_one_letter_code
_entity_poly.pdbx_strand_id
1 'polypeptide(L)'
;AESQGLSASEHELLRPDGLLLCYPVITSGEFAHRGSFENLLGSRQEELGEKLSLEKQVTNKVPKTFIWHTFADQSVPVENSLLFISALRRAGVPTEFHMYEKGAHGLALADKLTETNDGRAVQEECTSWIRLAHTWLESLFAGDVEDGLHAQGREW
;
A
#
# COMPACT_ATOMS: atom_id res chain seq x y z
N ALA A 1 -12.17 -14.04 6.44
CA ALA A 1 -12.00 -14.42 7.82
C ALA A 1 -13.37 -14.22 8.48
N GLU A 2 -13.96 -15.29 8.97
CA GLU A 2 -15.13 -15.20 9.85
C GLU A 2 -14.68 -14.41 11.08
N SER A 3 -15.38 -13.34 11.38
CA SER A 3 -15.16 -12.52 12.56
C SER A 3 -15.30 -13.41 13.79
N GLN A 4 -14.21 -13.68 14.47
CA GLN A 4 -14.19 -14.53 15.67
C GLN A 4 -14.91 -13.82 16.81
N GLY A 5 -16.24 -13.72 16.75
CA GLY A 5 -17.09 -13.33 17.86
C GLY A 5 -16.89 -11.92 18.42
N LEU A 6 -16.14 -11.04 17.75
CA LEU A 6 -15.93 -9.66 18.17
C LEU A 6 -17.17 -8.80 17.90
N SER A 7 -17.52 -7.94 18.84
CA SER A 7 -18.54 -6.92 18.65
C SER A 7 -18.12 -5.86 17.62
N ALA A 8 -19.04 -5.09 17.08
CA ALA A 8 -18.75 -4.01 16.13
C ALA A 8 -17.77 -2.96 16.71
N SER A 9 -17.85 -2.69 18.03
CA SER A 9 -16.95 -1.77 18.72
C SER A 9 -15.53 -2.33 18.84
N GLU A 10 -15.37 -3.64 19.07
CA GLU A 10 -14.06 -4.28 19.10
C GLU A 10 -13.43 -4.33 17.73
N HIS A 11 -14.23 -4.53 16.65
CA HIS A 11 -13.74 -4.43 15.29
C HIS A 11 -13.20 -3.02 14.96
N GLU A 12 -13.85 -1.96 15.41
CA GLU A 12 -13.39 -0.59 15.20
C GLU A 12 -12.08 -0.31 15.95
N LEU A 13 -11.88 -0.86 17.16
CA LEU A 13 -10.62 -0.76 17.89
C LEU A 13 -9.44 -1.46 17.22
N LEU A 14 -9.70 -2.44 16.34
CA LEU A 14 -8.68 -3.16 15.58
C LEU A 14 -8.38 -2.51 14.23
N ARG A 15 -9.12 -1.46 13.86
CA ARG A 15 -8.92 -0.76 12.60
C ARG A 15 -7.62 0.06 12.66
N PRO A 16 -6.73 -0.07 11.66
CA PRO A 16 -5.53 0.75 11.62
C PRO A 16 -5.88 2.21 11.30
N ASP A 17 -5.11 3.16 11.85
CA ASP A 17 -5.26 4.60 11.58
C ASP A 17 -4.75 4.98 10.18
N GLY A 18 -3.78 4.24 9.67
CA GLY A 18 -3.21 4.44 8.35
C GLY A 18 -2.55 3.18 7.79
N LEU A 19 -2.34 3.16 6.48
CA LEU A 19 -1.59 2.10 5.79
C LEU A 19 -0.30 2.69 5.22
N LEU A 20 0.85 2.09 5.58
CA LEU A 20 2.14 2.36 4.97
C LEU A 20 2.56 1.11 4.20
N LEU A 21 2.55 1.21 2.88
CA LEU A 21 2.77 0.07 1.99
C LEU A 21 4.03 0.28 1.16
N CYS A 22 4.93 -0.70 1.23
CA CYS A 22 6.18 -0.72 0.49
C CYS A 22 6.06 -1.77 -0.63
N TYR A 23 6.09 -1.35 -1.88
CA TYR A 23 6.04 -2.24 -3.07
C TYR A 23 5.05 -3.41 -2.88
N PRO A 24 3.76 -3.16 -2.59
CA PRO A 24 2.83 -4.18 -2.14
C PRO A 24 2.37 -5.10 -3.27
N VAL A 25 2.12 -6.38 -2.94
CA VAL A 25 1.34 -7.30 -3.78
C VAL A 25 -0.14 -6.99 -3.56
N ILE A 26 -0.84 -6.61 -4.60
CA ILE A 26 -2.23 -6.12 -4.56
C ILE A 26 -3.17 -6.98 -5.39
N THR A 27 -2.87 -7.16 -6.68
CA THR A 27 -3.79 -7.79 -7.64
C THR A 27 -3.51 -9.27 -7.86
N SER A 28 -4.56 -10.05 -7.99
CA SER A 28 -4.50 -11.44 -8.48
C SER A 28 -4.63 -11.54 -10.01
N GLY A 29 -4.79 -10.40 -10.70
CA GLY A 29 -5.01 -10.32 -12.13
C GLY A 29 -3.76 -10.48 -12.99
N GLU A 30 -3.69 -9.70 -14.08
CA GLU A 30 -2.61 -9.75 -15.08
C GLU A 30 -1.22 -9.49 -14.46
N PHE A 31 -1.14 -8.51 -13.54
CA PHE A 31 0.11 -8.08 -12.90
C PHE A 31 0.37 -8.79 -11.56
N ALA A 32 -0.26 -9.94 -11.32
CA ALA A 32 -0.10 -10.67 -10.07
C ALA A 32 1.33 -11.19 -9.87
N HIS A 33 1.85 -11.03 -8.67
CA HIS A 33 2.99 -11.83 -8.23
C HIS A 33 2.52 -13.26 -7.92
N ARG A 34 2.55 -14.13 -8.91
CA ARG A 34 1.95 -15.49 -8.87
C ARG A 34 2.41 -16.29 -7.67
N GLY A 35 3.72 -16.30 -7.37
CA GLY A 35 4.27 -17.05 -6.26
C GLY A 35 3.67 -16.65 -4.89
N SER A 36 3.31 -15.39 -4.68
CA SER A 36 2.61 -14.97 -3.45
C SER A 36 1.24 -15.61 -3.33
N PHE A 37 0.47 -15.62 -4.42
CA PHE A 37 -0.86 -16.23 -4.43
C PHE A 37 -0.81 -17.75 -4.30
N GLU A 38 0.15 -18.40 -4.97
CA GLU A 38 0.40 -19.85 -4.84
C GLU A 38 0.72 -20.25 -3.41
N ASN A 39 1.65 -19.53 -2.77
CA ASN A 39 2.05 -19.79 -1.39
C ASN A 39 0.92 -19.51 -0.38
N LEU A 40 0.11 -18.47 -0.61
CA LEU A 40 -0.96 -18.07 0.29
C LEU A 40 -2.19 -18.97 0.15
N LEU A 41 -2.57 -19.33 -1.05
CA LEU A 41 -3.86 -19.95 -1.36
C LEU A 41 -3.76 -21.45 -1.67
N GLY A 42 -2.60 -21.94 -2.10
CA GLY A 42 -2.43 -23.32 -2.53
C GLY A 42 -3.49 -23.73 -3.57
N SER A 43 -4.25 -24.77 -3.30
CA SER A 43 -5.33 -25.24 -4.17
C SER A 43 -6.59 -24.35 -4.20
N ARG A 44 -6.66 -23.31 -3.37
CA ARG A 44 -7.83 -22.40 -3.27
C ARG A 44 -7.71 -21.15 -4.14
N GLN A 45 -6.77 -21.10 -5.09
CA GLN A 45 -6.56 -19.91 -5.94
C GLN A 45 -7.79 -19.54 -6.75
N GLU A 46 -8.50 -20.51 -7.36
CA GLU A 46 -9.71 -20.27 -8.14
C GLU A 46 -10.85 -19.71 -7.28
N GLU A 47 -10.97 -20.18 -6.03
CA GLU A 47 -12.03 -19.75 -5.10
C GLU A 47 -11.78 -18.36 -4.51
N LEU A 48 -10.53 -18.08 -4.10
CA LEU A 48 -10.20 -16.93 -3.27
C LEU A 48 -9.37 -15.85 -3.98
N GLY A 49 -8.78 -16.15 -5.15
CA GLY A 49 -7.89 -15.22 -5.83
C GLY A 49 -8.54 -13.86 -6.06
N GLU A 50 -9.76 -13.84 -6.57
CA GLU A 50 -10.47 -12.58 -6.82
C GLU A 50 -10.82 -11.81 -5.55
N LYS A 51 -11.16 -12.51 -4.47
CA LYS A 51 -11.43 -11.90 -3.15
C LYS A 51 -10.19 -11.29 -2.52
N LEU A 52 -9.01 -11.76 -2.90
CA LEU A 52 -7.72 -11.23 -2.45
C LEU A 52 -7.10 -10.25 -3.44
N SER A 53 -7.80 -9.89 -4.51
CA SER A 53 -7.47 -8.78 -5.39
C SER A 53 -7.89 -7.48 -4.69
N LEU A 54 -6.94 -6.88 -3.94
CA LEU A 54 -7.25 -5.82 -2.98
C LEU A 54 -7.79 -4.56 -3.63
N GLU A 55 -7.40 -4.27 -4.87
CA GLU A 55 -7.94 -3.15 -5.65
C GLU A 55 -9.46 -3.26 -5.90
N LYS A 56 -10.00 -4.48 -5.83
CA LYS A 56 -11.44 -4.74 -5.97
C LYS A 56 -12.20 -4.66 -4.64
N GLN A 57 -11.46 -4.65 -3.52
CA GLN A 57 -12.04 -4.63 -2.16
C GLN A 57 -12.04 -3.23 -1.54
N VAL A 58 -11.49 -2.23 -2.22
CA VAL A 58 -11.39 -0.87 -1.70
C VAL A 58 -12.78 -0.26 -1.51
N THR A 59 -13.00 0.28 -0.32
CA THR A 59 -14.16 1.10 0.02
C THR A 59 -13.68 2.40 0.69
N ASN A 60 -14.58 3.35 0.95
CA ASN A 60 -14.29 4.58 1.69
C ASN A 60 -13.90 4.34 3.17
N LYS A 61 -13.95 3.08 3.63
CA LYS A 61 -13.50 2.68 4.98
C LYS A 61 -12.01 2.34 5.04
N VAL A 62 -11.32 2.26 3.90
CA VAL A 62 -9.87 2.06 3.88
C VAL A 62 -9.22 3.29 4.51
N PRO A 63 -8.26 3.12 5.44
CA PRO A 63 -7.56 4.24 6.07
C PRO A 63 -6.75 5.08 5.08
N LYS A 64 -6.37 6.29 5.48
CA LYS A 64 -5.36 7.09 4.76
C LYS A 64 -4.15 6.20 4.43
N THR A 65 -3.60 6.34 3.23
CA THR A 65 -2.61 5.38 2.73
C THR A 65 -1.39 6.09 2.18
N PHE A 66 -0.21 5.66 2.61
CA PHE A 66 1.07 5.99 2.01
C PHE A 66 1.60 4.77 1.24
N ILE A 67 2.02 4.96 0.00
CA ILE A 67 2.57 3.89 -0.83
C ILE A 67 3.86 4.38 -1.47
N TRP A 68 4.87 3.49 -1.56
CA TRP A 68 5.99 3.71 -2.46
C TRP A 68 6.33 2.45 -3.24
N HIS A 69 6.87 2.62 -4.45
CA HIS A 69 7.22 1.53 -5.35
C HIS A 69 8.32 1.99 -6.32
N THR A 70 8.99 1.06 -6.97
CA THR A 70 9.90 1.38 -8.07
C THR A 70 9.30 0.96 -9.41
N PHE A 71 9.46 1.79 -10.43
CA PHE A 71 9.00 1.48 -11.80
C PHE A 71 9.70 0.24 -12.36
N ALA A 72 10.98 0.03 -11.99
CA ALA A 72 11.80 -1.07 -12.49
C ALA A 72 11.64 -2.39 -11.73
N ASP A 73 10.68 -2.50 -10.78
CA ASP A 73 10.41 -3.73 -10.04
C ASP A 73 9.93 -4.84 -10.96
N GLN A 74 10.76 -5.87 -11.12
CA GLN A 74 10.48 -7.02 -11.99
C GLN A 74 9.80 -8.18 -11.25
N SER A 75 9.78 -8.15 -9.93
CA SER A 75 9.15 -9.19 -9.11
C SER A 75 7.69 -8.91 -8.85
N VAL A 76 7.39 -7.69 -8.38
CA VAL A 76 6.03 -7.21 -8.18
C VAL A 76 5.85 -5.99 -9.08
N PRO A 77 5.19 -6.12 -10.24
CA PRO A 77 5.01 -5.01 -11.16
C PRO A 77 4.35 -3.80 -10.48
N VAL A 78 4.83 -2.59 -10.79
CA VAL A 78 4.34 -1.32 -10.20
C VAL A 78 2.84 -1.12 -10.41
N GLU A 79 2.26 -1.79 -11.39
CA GLU A 79 0.82 -1.82 -11.67
C GLU A 79 0.01 -2.27 -10.46
N ASN A 80 0.57 -3.09 -9.56
CA ASN A 80 -0.07 -3.42 -8.29
C ASN A 80 -0.41 -2.14 -7.49
N SER A 81 0.57 -1.25 -7.31
CA SER A 81 0.35 0.02 -6.64
C SER A 81 -0.57 0.95 -7.44
N LEU A 82 -0.40 1.04 -8.76
CA LEU A 82 -1.22 1.92 -9.60
C LEU A 82 -2.71 1.53 -9.59
N LEU A 83 -3.01 0.23 -9.66
CA LEU A 83 -4.38 -0.28 -9.54
C LEU A 83 -5.00 0.04 -8.20
N PHE A 84 -4.24 -0.15 -7.11
CA PHE A 84 -4.72 0.13 -5.77
C PHE A 84 -4.97 1.62 -5.54
N ILE A 85 -4.03 2.48 -5.95
CA ILE A 85 -4.16 3.94 -5.87
C ILE A 85 -5.38 4.43 -6.67
N SER A 86 -5.57 3.88 -7.87
CA SER A 86 -6.75 4.19 -8.69
C SER A 86 -8.05 3.82 -7.97
N ALA A 87 -8.08 2.68 -7.27
CA ALA A 87 -9.24 2.28 -6.47
C ALA A 87 -9.44 3.16 -5.24
N LEU A 88 -8.37 3.48 -4.49
CA LEU A 88 -8.40 4.41 -3.36
C LEU A 88 -8.93 5.79 -3.79
N ARG A 89 -8.43 6.31 -4.90
CA ARG A 89 -8.87 7.61 -5.45
C ARG A 89 -10.37 7.61 -5.77
N ARG A 90 -10.88 6.55 -6.42
CA ARG A 90 -12.32 6.42 -6.71
C ARG A 90 -13.17 6.34 -5.44
N ALA A 91 -12.63 5.72 -4.37
CA ALA A 91 -13.31 5.60 -3.08
C ALA A 91 -13.20 6.86 -2.21
N GLY A 92 -12.47 7.89 -2.65
CA GLY A 92 -12.25 9.13 -1.89
C GLY A 92 -11.27 8.97 -0.72
N VAL A 93 -10.44 7.93 -0.71
CA VAL A 93 -9.44 7.70 0.33
C VAL A 93 -8.21 8.56 0.08
N PRO A 94 -7.79 9.43 1.01
CA PRO A 94 -6.57 10.22 0.89
C PRO A 94 -5.35 9.29 0.76
N THR A 95 -4.52 9.55 -0.26
CA THR A 95 -3.40 8.67 -0.58
C THR A 95 -2.19 9.49 -1.01
N GLU A 96 -1.03 9.19 -0.45
CA GLU A 96 0.27 9.69 -0.88
C GLU A 96 1.03 8.57 -1.59
N PHE A 97 1.61 8.85 -2.77
CA PHE A 97 2.33 7.86 -3.57
C PHE A 97 3.66 8.41 -4.10
N HIS A 98 4.71 7.61 -3.91
CA HIS A 98 6.05 7.90 -4.44
C HIS A 98 6.49 6.75 -5.35
N MET A 99 6.72 7.06 -6.62
CA MET A 99 7.26 6.12 -7.59
C MET A 99 8.68 6.53 -7.98
N TYR A 100 9.65 5.66 -7.72
CA TYR A 100 11.04 5.83 -8.13
C TYR A 100 11.28 5.12 -9.45
N GLU A 101 12.13 5.71 -10.30
CA GLU A 101 12.43 5.14 -11.62
C GLU A 101 13.15 3.79 -11.51
N LYS A 102 14.12 3.68 -10.60
CA LYS A 102 15.03 2.55 -10.49
C LYS A 102 14.87 1.85 -9.14
N GLY A 103 15.26 0.59 -9.13
CA GLY A 103 15.32 -0.25 -7.94
C GLY A 103 14.65 -1.59 -8.13
N ALA A 104 15.23 -2.62 -7.51
CA ALA A 104 14.66 -3.96 -7.47
C ALA A 104 13.57 -4.04 -6.40
N HIS A 105 12.86 -5.16 -6.37
CA HIS A 105 11.93 -5.47 -5.27
C HIS A 105 12.67 -5.67 -3.95
N GLY A 106 12.04 -5.27 -2.83
CA GLY A 106 12.55 -5.61 -1.50
C GLY A 106 13.70 -4.73 -1.02
N LEU A 107 13.77 -3.46 -1.43
CA LEU A 107 14.86 -2.54 -1.08
C LEU A 107 14.95 -2.21 0.41
N ALA A 108 13.91 -2.41 1.19
CA ALA A 108 13.83 -2.01 2.59
C ALA A 108 14.21 -0.52 2.77
N LEU A 109 15.32 -0.18 3.44
CA LEU A 109 15.76 1.22 3.56
C LEU A 109 16.46 1.74 2.30
N ALA A 110 16.75 0.88 1.34
CA ALA A 110 17.48 1.16 0.11
C ALA A 110 18.91 1.70 0.32
N ASP A 111 19.49 1.43 1.48
CA ASP A 111 20.83 1.88 1.89
C ASP A 111 21.71 0.70 2.35
N LYS A 112 22.92 1.04 2.81
CA LYS A 112 23.89 0.05 3.27
C LYS A 112 23.48 -0.74 4.52
N LEU A 113 22.51 -0.25 5.30
CA LEU A 113 22.02 -0.97 6.49
C LEU A 113 21.18 -2.17 6.10
N THR A 114 20.54 -2.11 4.95
CA THR A 114 19.70 -3.19 4.41
C THR A 114 20.27 -3.82 3.14
N GLU A 115 21.58 -3.59 2.89
CA GLU A 115 22.26 -4.12 1.72
C GLU A 115 22.21 -5.67 1.72
N THR A 116 21.86 -6.21 0.57
CA THR A 116 21.95 -7.64 0.30
C THR A 116 23.36 -8.00 -0.20
N ASN A 117 23.77 -9.26 -0.05
CA ASN A 117 25.11 -9.74 -0.43
C ASN A 117 25.47 -9.46 -1.91
N ASP A 118 24.51 -9.18 -2.75
CA ASP A 118 24.67 -8.87 -4.18
C ASP A 118 24.60 -7.38 -4.50
N GLY A 119 24.50 -6.52 -3.49
CA GLY A 119 24.47 -5.06 -3.62
C GLY A 119 23.20 -4.48 -4.26
N ARG A 120 22.21 -5.30 -4.61
CA ARG A 120 21.00 -4.85 -5.32
C ARG A 120 20.05 -4.01 -4.46
N ALA A 121 20.16 -4.12 -3.14
CA ALA A 121 19.29 -3.39 -2.20
C ALA A 121 19.77 -1.96 -1.93
N VAL A 122 20.94 -1.54 -2.42
CA VAL A 122 21.39 -0.16 -2.29
C VAL A 122 20.94 0.63 -3.50
N GLN A 123 20.02 1.57 -3.28
CA GLN A 123 19.46 2.44 -4.31
C GLN A 123 19.26 3.83 -3.70
N GLU A 124 20.28 4.69 -3.85
CA GLU A 124 20.38 5.97 -3.15
C GLU A 124 19.16 6.87 -3.39
N GLU A 125 18.64 6.88 -4.62
CA GLU A 125 17.45 7.67 -4.98
C GLU A 125 16.20 7.27 -4.18
N CYS A 126 16.12 6.01 -3.78
CA CYS A 126 14.97 5.50 -3.02
C CYS A 126 15.07 5.79 -1.52
N THR A 127 16.23 6.12 -0.96
CA THR A 127 16.41 6.33 0.50
C THR A 127 15.50 7.41 1.07
N SER A 128 15.05 8.34 0.24
CA SER A 128 14.16 9.43 0.65
C SER A 128 12.80 8.96 1.13
N TRP A 129 12.36 7.73 0.78
CA TRP A 129 11.02 7.23 1.12
C TRP A 129 10.75 7.22 2.62
N ILE A 130 11.75 6.86 3.43
CA ILE A 130 11.57 6.77 4.90
C ILE A 130 11.28 8.14 5.53
N ARG A 131 11.98 9.19 5.05
CA ARG A 131 11.74 10.57 5.50
C ARG A 131 10.34 11.06 5.07
N LEU A 132 9.93 10.73 3.85
CA LEU A 132 8.59 11.06 3.34
C LEU A 132 7.50 10.35 4.16
N ALA A 133 7.69 9.06 4.43
CA ALA A 133 6.79 8.29 5.28
C ALA A 133 6.71 8.84 6.71
N HIS A 134 7.84 9.28 7.29
CA HIS A 134 7.86 9.91 8.61
C HIS A 134 7.02 11.20 8.61
N THR A 135 7.23 12.09 7.64
CA THR A 135 6.44 13.32 7.50
C THR A 135 4.94 13.01 7.33
N TRP A 136 4.62 11.99 6.53
CA TRP A 136 3.24 11.55 6.36
C TRP A 136 2.64 11.03 7.67
N LEU A 137 3.38 10.22 8.44
CA LEU A 137 2.94 9.73 9.76
C LEU A 137 2.69 10.88 10.74
N GLU A 138 3.58 11.88 10.79
CA GLU A 138 3.36 13.08 11.62
C GLU A 138 2.06 13.79 11.24
N SER A 139 1.78 13.95 9.94
CA SER A 139 0.54 14.57 9.46
C SER A 139 -0.71 13.74 9.74
N LEU A 140 -0.58 12.40 9.83
CA LEU A 140 -1.68 11.50 10.14
C LEU A 140 -2.23 11.76 11.55
N PHE A 141 -1.33 12.02 12.51
CA PHE A 141 -1.68 12.25 13.91
C PHE A 141 -1.84 13.74 14.27
N ALA A 142 -1.34 14.66 13.42
CA ALA A 142 -1.54 16.10 13.62
C ALA A 142 -2.94 16.57 13.19
N GLY A 143 -3.68 15.78 12.43
CA GLY A 143 -4.94 16.15 11.78
C GLY A 143 -6.16 16.31 12.71
N ASP A 144 -6.04 16.05 14.00
CA ASP A 144 -7.15 16.25 14.96
C ASP A 144 -7.26 17.72 15.43
N VAL A 145 -6.42 18.63 14.92
CA VAL A 145 -6.36 20.03 15.41
C VAL A 145 -6.97 21.04 14.47
N GLU A 146 -7.18 20.74 13.18
CA GLU A 146 -7.72 21.72 12.20
C GLU A 146 -8.64 21.11 11.13
N ASP A 147 -9.78 20.54 11.49
CA ASP A 147 -10.89 20.38 10.55
C ASP A 147 -11.75 21.67 10.52
N GLY A 148 -11.09 22.82 10.32
CA GLY A 148 -11.69 24.15 10.28
C GLY A 148 -11.51 24.94 9.00
N LEU A 149 -11.12 24.36 7.84
CA LEU A 149 -10.96 25.14 6.60
C LEU A 149 -11.37 24.39 5.33
N HIS A 150 -12.60 24.76 4.84
CA HIS A 150 -13.05 24.77 3.46
C HIS A 150 -13.35 23.46 2.74
N ALA A 151 -14.55 22.95 3.00
CA ALA A 151 -15.38 22.40 1.94
C ALA A 151 -15.72 23.50 0.93
N GLN A 152 -14.89 23.73 -0.08
CA GLN A 152 -15.29 24.43 -1.29
C GLN A 152 -15.17 23.48 -2.46
N GLY A 153 -16.34 23.13 -3.02
CA GLY A 153 -16.49 22.29 -4.19
C GLY A 153 -15.68 22.83 -5.37
N ARG A 154 -14.97 21.91 -6.00
CA ARG A 154 -14.58 22.05 -7.40
C ARG A 154 -15.09 20.82 -8.12
N GLU A 155 -16.09 21.05 -8.93
CA GLU A 155 -16.50 20.17 -10.01
C GLU A 155 -15.32 20.06 -11.00
N TRP A 156 -14.97 18.85 -11.36
CA TRP A 156 -14.06 18.53 -12.46
C TRP A 156 -14.79 17.65 -13.46
#